data_2839878d2a3128b14d6db397c99169c0
#
_entry.id   2839878d2a3128b14d6db397c99169c0
#
_cell.length_a   1.000
_cell.length_b   1.000
_cell.length_c   1.000
_cell.angle_alpha   90.00
_cell.angle_beta   90.00
_cell.angle_gamma   90.00
#
_symmetry.space_group_name_H-M   'P 1'
#
loop_
_entity.id
_entity.type
_entity.pdbx_description
1 polymer ?
#
loop_
_entity_poly.entity_id
_entity_poly.type
_entity_poly.pdbx_seq_one_letter_code
_entity_poly.pdbx_strand_id
1 'polypeptide(L)'
;MKRWFRQPLLWFALVGVILFILDARFSVDRSEILVSLAQQERLATLWQTQTGLTASTEELSALVDSWIREEVLYREALRLGLDVEDTIIRRRLVQKLGFIAESEPVEIPTDAELQAYYRDNLADYTLPVRYSFRQRYFQTFEAAEQALEQIKQGRDASEFGESTMLNADYAYRSVLDLNTNFGIGFADNLVGLSVGLWEGPLHSGLGFHLVQLTALHPAENSPFPSVRTQVAMDYQQVRQVNAREDYIDELINRYTIIRESR
;
A
#
# COMPACT_ATOMS: atom_id res chain seq x y z
N MET A 1 -66.59 38.49 14.69
CA MET A 1 -65.80 37.51 13.90
C MET A 1 -64.28 37.75 13.88
N LYS A 2 -63.73 38.90 14.23
CA LYS A 2 -62.25 39.20 14.17
C LYS A 2 -61.39 38.71 15.34
N ARG A 3 -61.95 38.20 16.42
CA ARG A 3 -61.19 37.76 17.62
C ARG A 3 -60.63 36.33 17.53
N TRP A 4 -61.12 35.49 16.66
CA TRP A 4 -60.72 34.07 16.51
C TRP A 4 -59.38 33.93 15.84
N PHE A 5 -59.06 34.80 14.84
CA PHE A 5 -57.77 34.84 14.16
C PHE A 5 -56.55 35.31 14.99
N ARG A 6 -56.81 35.78 16.23
CA ARG A 6 -55.79 36.20 17.18
C ARG A 6 -55.40 35.16 18.21
N GLN A 7 -56.01 33.99 18.15
CA GLN A 7 -55.68 32.89 19.11
C GLN A 7 -54.42 32.13 18.62
N PRO A 8 -53.33 32.11 19.41
CA PRO A 8 -52.08 31.45 19.03
C PRO A 8 -52.30 29.94 18.79
N LEU A 9 -53.33 29.35 19.41
CA LEU A 9 -53.69 27.93 19.25
C LEU A 9 -54.18 27.61 17.82
N LEU A 10 -54.88 28.56 17.13
CA LEU A 10 -55.31 28.40 15.75
C LEU A 10 -54.13 28.43 14.77
N TRP A 11 -53.19 29.32 15.03
CA TRP A 11 -51.98 29.36 14.21
C TRP A 11 -51.10 28.11 14.37
N PHE A 12 -51.01 27.61 15.62
CA PHE A 12 -50.30 26.36 15.89
C PHE A 12 -50.97 25.17 15.19
N ALA A 13 -52.29 25.07 15.25
CA ALA A 13 -53.04 24.00 14.56
C ALA A 13 -52.89 24.13 13.03
N LEU A 14 -52.95 25.35 12.47
CA LEU A 14 -52.77 25.58 11.05
C LEU A 14 -51.37 25.17 10.58
N VAL A 15 -50.31 25.57 11.31
CA VAL A 15 -48.92 25.16 11.02
C VAL A 15 -48.78 23.65 11.15
N GLY A 16 -49.36 23.00 12.13
CA GLY A 16 -49.37 21.54 12.26
C GLY A 16 -50.02 20.84 11.06
N VAL A 17 -51.19 21.33 10.62
CA VAL A 17 -51.85 20.80 9.40
C VAL A 17 -51.01 21.01 8.15
N ILE A 18 -50.38 22.18 7.99
CA ILE A 18 -49.47 22.44 6.83
C ILE A 18 -48.27 21.50 6.87
N LEU A 19 -47.62 21.34 8.01
CA LEU A 19 -46.50 20.42 8.16
C LEU A 19 -46.92 18.96 7.92
N PHE A 20 -48.11 18.54 8.39
CA PHE A 20 -48.64 17.22 8.13
C PHE A 20 -48.94 16.98 6.64
N ILE A 21 -49.51 17.98 5.93
CA ILE A 21 -49.78 17.90 4.49
C ILE A 21 -48.42 17.86 3.70
N LEU A 22 -47.47 18.67 4.12
CA LEU A 22 -46.14 18.65 3.53
C LEU A 22 -45.46 17.30 3.75
N ASP A 23 -45.48 16.76 4.96
CA ASP A 23 -44.94 15.42 5.24
C ASP A 23 -45.64 14.36 4.42
N ALA A 24 -46.98 14.34 4.37
CA ALA A 24 -47.74 13.37 3.55
C ALA A 24 -47.51 13.51 2.03
N ARG A 25 -47.09 14.67 1.54
CA ARG A 25 -46.79 14.91 0.10
C ARG A 25 -45.34 14.62 -0.25
N PHE A 26 -44.41 14.81 0.66
CA PHE A 26 -42.98 14.70 0.45
C PHE A 26 -42.34 13.50 1.14
N SER A 27 -43.07 12.79 2.04
CA SER A 27 -42.59 11.52 2.56
C SER A 27 -42.57 10.49 1.43
N VAL A 28 -41.39 10.08 1.03
CA VAL A 28 -41.21 8.92 0.15
C VAL A 28 -41.78 7.70 0.87
N ASP A 29 -42.75 7.02 0.24
CA ASP A 29 -43.26 5.77 0.79
C ASP A 29 -42.14 4.72 0.83
N ARG A 30 -41.53 4.58 2.00
CA ARG A 30 -40.41 3.67 2.21
C ARG A 30 -40.83 2.20 2.17
N SER A 31 -42.15 1.92 2.12
CA SER A 31 -42.66 0.55 2.02
C SER A 31 -42.68 0.03 0.59
N GLU A 32 -42.61 0.91 -0.43
CA GLU A 32 -42.57 0.51 -1.82
C GLU A 32 -41.15 0.18 -2.28
N ILE A 33 -40.97 -1.00 -2.87
CA ILE A 33 -39.71 -1.44 -3.50
C ILE A 33 -39.95 -1.56 -4.99
N LEU A 34 -39.43 -0.61 -5.76
CA LEU A 34 -39.51 -0.63 -7.21
C LEU A 34 -38.32 -1.38 -7.79
N VAL A 35 -38.57 -2.50 -8.46
CA VAL A 35 -37.54 -3.22 -9.23
C VAL A 35 -37.55 -2.70 -10.66
N SER A 36 -36.72 -1.71 -10.96
CA SER A 36 -36.64 -1.12 -12.28
C SER A 36 -35.99 -2.07 -13.31
N LEU A 37 -36.25 -1.83 -14.59
CA LEU A 37 -35.57 -2.57 -15.68
C LEU A 37 -34.02 -2.42 -15.55
N ALA A 38 -33.55 -1.23 -15.27
CA ALA A 38 -32.11 -0.97 -15.06
C ALA A 38 -31.52 -1.79 -13.89
N GLN A 39 -32.32 -2.08 -12.86
CA GLN A 39 -31.89 -2.96 -11.76
C GLN A 39 -31.80 -4.41 -12.22
N GLN A 40 -32.77 -4.89 -13.00
CA GLN A 40 -32.76 -6.24 -13.57
C GLN A 40 -31.57 -6.45 -14.52
N GLU A 41 -31.29 -5.47 -15.38
CA GLU A 41 -30.12 -5.49 -16.28
C GLU A 41 -28.80 -5.52 -15.51
N ARG A 42 -28.68 -4.78 -14.41
CA ARG A 42 -27.50 -4.85 -13.54
C ARG A 42 -27.31 -6.24 -12.94
N LEU A 43 -28.38 -6.85 -12.44
CA LEU A 43 -28.32 -8.21 -11.89
C LEU A 43 -27.90 -9.23 -12.97
N ALA A 44 -28.45 -9.13 -14.18
CA ALA A 44 -28.07 -9.97 -15.29
C ALA A 44 -26.60 -9.78 -15.70
N THR A 45 -26.10 -8.53 -15.71
CA THR A 45 -24.70 -8.22 -16.03
C THR A 45 -23.75 -8.77 -14.97
N LEU A 46 -24.09 -8.63 -13.69
CA LEU A 46 -23.29 -9.20 -12.58
C LEU A 46 -23.22 -10.72 -12.68
N TRP A 47 -24.35 -11.37 -12.96
CA TRP A 47 -24.38 -12.82 -13.18
C TRP A 47 -23.48 -13.25 -14.34
N GLN A 48 -23.57 -12.55 -15.46
CA GLN A 48 -22.73 -12.82 -16.64
C GLN A 48 -21.25 -12.63 -16.33
N THR A 49 -20.89 -11.60 -15.55
CA THR A 49 -19.50 -11.33 -15.16
C THR A 49 -18.94 -12.42 -14.24
N GLN A 50 -19.78 -12.98 -13.37
CA GLN A 50 -19.36 -14.01 -12.40
C GLN A 50 -19.33 -15.42 -13.00
N THR A 51 -20.28 -15.75 -13.85
CA THR A 51 -20.46 -17.11 -14.39
C THR A 51 -19.97 -17.28 -15.82
N GLY A 52 -19.81 -16.19 -16.56
CA GLY A 52 -19.55 -16.21 -18.02
C GLY A 52 -20.80 -16.53 -18.87
N LEU A 53 -21.97 -16.72 -18.26
CA LEU A 53 -23.20 -17.13 -18.93
C LEU A 53 -24.27 -16.04 -18.84
N THR A 54 -25.12 -15.94 -19.86
CA THR A 54 -26.31 -15.10 -19.81
C THR A 54 -27.37 -15.76 -18.92
N ALA A 55 -27.96 -15.01 -17.99
CA ALA A 55 -29.01 -15.53 -17.11
C ALA A 55 -30.26 -15.93 -17.91
N SER A 56 -30.81 -17.09 -17.64
CA SER A 56 -32.16 -17.48 -18.13
C SER A 56 -33.24 -16.67 -17.43
N THR A 57 -34.47 -16.74 -17.90
CA THR A 57 -35.58 -16.05 -17.27
C THR A 57 -35.82 -16.49 -15.82
N GLU A 58 -35.67 -17.77 -15.54
CA GLU A 58 -35.81 -18.35 -14.21
C GLU A 58 -34.70 -17.89 -13.28
N GLU A 59 -33.45 -17.88 -13.77
CA GLU A 59 -32.28 -17.42 -13.00
C GLU A 59 -32.41 -15.92 -12.72
N LEU A 60 -32.80 -15.10 -13.70
CA LEU A 60 -33.02 -13.67 -13.51
C LEU A 60 -34.12 -13.42 -12.47
N SER A 61 -35.23 -14.18 -12.50
CA SER A 61 -36.30 -14.09 -11.50
C SER A 61 -35.77 -14.40 -10.09
N ALA A 62 -34.98 -15.47 -9.96
CA ALA A 62 -34.37 -15.83 -8.68
C ALA A 62 -33.38 -14.77 -8.16
N LEU A 63 -32.62 -14.14 -9.05
CA LEU A 63 -31.72 -13.02 -8.70
C LEU A 63 -32.52 -11.80 -8.23
N VAL A 64 -33.62 -11.48 -8.88
CA VAL A 64 -34.52 -10.40 -8.48
C VAL A 64 -35.13 -10.69 -7.11
N ASP A 65 -35.63 -11.90 -6.86
CA ASP A 65 -36.19 -12.29 -5.57
C ASP A 65 -35.15 -12.23 -4.44
N SER A 66 -33.92 -12.63 -4.74
CA SER A 66 -32.80 -12.51 -3.79
C SER A 66 -32.47 -11.05 -3.48
N TRP A 67 -32.43 -10.22 -4.49
CA TRP A 67 -32.20 -8.78 -4.32
C TRP A 67 -33.32 -8.10 -3.52
N ILE A 68 -34.58 -8.44 -3.77
CA ILE A 68 -35.70 -7.92 -2.99
C ILE A 68 -35.57 -8.27 -1.51
N ARG A 69 -35.19 -9.51 -1.19
CA ARG A 69 -34.96 -9.93 0.22
C ARG A 69 -33.85 -9.12 0.87
N GLU A 70 -32.74 -8.93 0.17
CA GLU A 70 -31.64 -8.11 0.65
C GLU A 70 -32.05 -6.66 0.87
N GLU A 71 -32.80 -6.07 -0.06
CA GLU A 71 -33.29 -4.68 0.05
C GLU A 71 -34.26 -4.50 1.22
N VAL A 72 -35.15 -5.46 1.46
CA VAL A 72 -36.07 -5.44 2.62
C VAL A 72 -35.27 -5.46 3.92
N LEU A 73 -34.32 -6.40 4.03
CA LEU A 73 -33.48 -6.50 5.24
C LEU A 73 -32.62 -5.26 5.46
N TYR A 74 -32.08 -4.69 4.40
CA TYR A 74 -31.29 -3.46 4.46
C TYR A 74 -32.14 -2.27 4.95
N ARG A 75 -33.33 -2.06 4.37
CA ARG A 75 -34.23 -0.98 4.80
C ARG A 75 -34.66 -1.15 6.24
N GLU A 76 -34.94 -2.36 6.66
CA GLU A 76 -35.34 -2.65 8.04
C GLU A 76 -34.18 -2.46 9.02
N ALA A 77 -32.95 -2.84 8.63
CA ALA A 77 -31.76 -2.58 9.42
C ALA A 77 -31.55 -1.08 9.66
N LEU A 78 -31.69 -0.26 8.60
CA LEU A 78 -31.61 1.20 8.73
C LEU A 78 -32.76 1.76 9.60
N ARG A 79 -33.98 1.22 9.48
CA ARG A 79 -35.11 1.61 10.32
C ARG A 79 -34.89 1.33 11.81
N LEU A 80 -34.21 0.23 12.10
CA LEU A 80 -33.83 -0.16 13.47
C LEU A 80 -32.55 0.57 13.96
N GLY A 81 -31.91 1.39 13.13
CA GLY A 81 -30.71 2.13 13.51
C GLY A 81 -29.48 1.26 13.69
N LEU A 82 -29.42 0.08 13.04
CA LEU A 82 -28.27 -0.83 13.16
C LEU A 82 -26.99 -0.29 12.54
N ASP A 83 -27.08 0.77 11.76
CA ASP A 83 -25.94 1.51 11.17
C ASP A 83 -25.39 2.59 12.13
N VAL A 84 -26.19 3.00 13.13
CA VAL A 84 -25.82 4.07 14.07
C VAL A 84 -24.74 3.57 15.03
N GLU A 85 -23.64 4.30 15.11
CA GLU A 85 -22.45 3.97 15.95
C GLU A 85 -21.76 2.63 15.61
N ASP A 86 -22.16 1.95 14.53
CA ASP A 86 -21.46 0.76 14.08
C ASP A 86 -20.11 1.11 13.46
N THR A 87 -19.03 0.66 14.11
CA THR A 87 -17.66 0.95 13.69
C THR A 87 -17.28 0.27 12.38
N ILE A 88 -17.91 -0.87 12.04
CA ILE A 88 -17.66 -1.60 10.80
C ILE A 88 -18.27 -0.85 9.62
N ILE A 89 -19.54 -0.47 9.76
CA ILE A 89 -20.25 0.34 8.75
C ILE A 89 -19.53 1.67 8.55
N ARG A 90 -19.21 2.37 9.65
CA ARG A 90 -18.44 3.62 9.58
C ARG A 90 -17.12 3.47 8.84
N ARG A 91 -16.33 2.44 9.17
CA ARG A 91 -15.05 2.16 8.49
C ARG A 91 -15.26 1.90 7.01
N ARG A 92 -16.30 1.14 6.65
CA ARG A 92 -16.62 0.82 5.27
C ARG A 92 -17.01 2.06 4.45
N LEU A 93 -17.77 2.96 5.04
CA LEU A 93 -18.15 4.23 4.39
C LEU A 93 -16.93 5.14 4.20
N VAL A 94 -16.08 5.28 5.22
CA VAL A 94 -14.82 6.03 5.12
C VAL A 94 -13.92 5.45 4.03
N GLN A 95 -13.78 4.13 3.97
CA GLN A 95 -13.00 3.47 2.91
C GLN A 95 -13.58 3.73 1.52
N LYS A 96 -14.90 3.63 1.34
CA LYS A 96 -15.56 3.94 0.05
C LYS A 96 -15.34 5.39 -0.38
N LEU A 97 -15.40 6.32 0.56
CA LEU A 97 -15.13 7.73 0.26
C LEU A 97 -13.68 7.96 -0.16
N GLY A 98 -12.72 7.25 0.47
CA GLY A 98 -11.33 7.27 0.06
C GLY A 98 -11.14 6.82 -1.40
N PHE A 99 -11.82 5.75 -1.83
CA PHE A 99 -11.78 5.32 -3.24
C PHE A 99 -12.36 6.35 -4.22
N ILE A 100 -13.36 7.13 -3.81
CA ILE A 100 -13.89 8.21 -4.65
C ILE A 100 -12.84 9.30 -4.86
N ALA A 101 -12.10 9.65 -3.82
CA ALA A 101 -11.01 10.61 -3.89
C ALA A 101 -9.87 10.14 -4.84
N GLU A 102 -9.60 8.84 -4.86
CA GLU A 102 -8.57 8.23 -5.72
C GLU A 102 -9.04 8.03 -7.18
N SER A 103 -10.35 8.13 -7.44
CA SER A 103 -10.94 7.83 -8.76
C SER A 103 -10.91 9.01 -9.74
N GLU A 104 -10.39 10.17 -9.35
CA GLU A 104 -10.18 11.25 -10.31
C GLU A 104 -9.17 10.79 -11.38
N PRO A 105 -9.45 11.06 -12.68
CA PRO A 105 -8.56 10.66 -13.74
C PRO A 105 -7.19 11.30 -13.54
N VAL A 106 -6.20 10.53 -13.13
CA VAL A 106 -4.82 11.02 -13.09
C VAL A 106 -4.36 11.18 -14.54
N GLU A 107 -4.06 12.40 -14.93
CA GLU A 107 -3.48 12.67 -16.25
C GLU A 107 -2.24 11.83 -16.47
N ILE A 108 -2.10 11.30 -17.69
CA ILE A 108 -0.91 10.52 -18.06
C ILE A 108 0.30 11.45 -17.96
N PRO A 109 1.29 11.13 -17.11
CA PRO A 109 2.43 12.01 -16.91
C PRO A 109 3.27 12.14 -18.18
N THR A 110 3.74 13.32 -18.45
CA THR A 110 4.69 13.59 -19.51
C THR A 110 6.09 13.08 -19.17
N ASP A 111 6.90 12.82 -20.17
CA ASP A 111 8.30 12.42 -19.94
C ASP A 111 9.11 13.48 -19.17
N ALA A 112 8.75 14.76 -19.31
CA ALA A 112 9.39 15.84 -18.58
C ALA A 112 9.10 15.78 -17.07
N GLU A 113 7.86 15.48 -16.69
CA GLU A 113 7.46 15.30 -15.30
C GLU A 113 8.10 14.06 -14.68
N LEU A 114 8.15 12.95 -15.42
CA LEU A 114 8.81 11.73 -14.97
C LEU A 114 10.33 11.93 -14.78
N GLN A 115 10.98 12.67 -15.69
CA GLN A 115 12.39 13.00 -15.53
C GLN A 115 12.65 13.95 -14.36
N ALA A 116 11.75 14.88 -14.08
CA ALA A 116 11.86 15.74 -12.90
C ALA A 116 11.73 14.89 -11.62
N TYR A 117 10.70 14.07 -11.53
CA TYR A 117 10.48 13.16 -10.40
C TYR A 117 11.69 12.22 -10.17
N TYR A 118 12.21 11.60 -11.23
CA TYR A 118 13.40 10.76 -11.18
C TYR A 118 14.61 11.51 -10.59
N ARG A 119 14.85 12.75 -11.00
CA ARG A 119 15.99 13.54 -10.47
C ARG A 119 15.81 13.89 -9.01
N ASP A 120 14.58 14.22 -8.60
CA ASP A 120 14.27 14.61 -7.24
C ASP A 120 14.32 13.41 -6.27
N ASN A 121 14.10 12.19 -6.80
CA ASN A 121 14.11 10.93 -6.05
C ASN A 121 15.23 9.97 -6.51
N LEU A 122 16.37 10.51 -6.94
CA LEU A 122 17.46 9.72 -7.55
C LEU A 122 17.99 8.60 -6.66
N ALA A 123 17.92 8.78 -5.34
CA ALA A 123 18.34 7.77 -4.37
C ALA A 123 17.57 6.45 -4.49
N ASP A 124 16.27 6.53 -4.82
CA ASP A 124 15.40 5.36 -4.96
C ASP A 124 15.71 4.54 -6.23
N TYR A 125 16.38 5.17 -7.19
CA TYR A 125 16.81 4.57 -8.47
C TYR A 125 18.31 4.32 -8.54
N THR A 126 18.98 4.36 -7.39
CA THR A 126 20.42 4.11 -7.29
C THR A 126 20.67 2.67 -6.87
N LEU A 127 21.40 1.92 -7.69
CA LEU A 127 21.88 0.60 -7.29
C LEU A 127 22.89 0.77 -6.14
N PRO A 128 22.70 0.06 -5.02
CA PRO A 128 23.64 0.17 -3.90
C PRO A 128 25.00 -0.43 -4.26
N VAL A 129 26.01 -0.04 -3.48
CA VAL A 129 27.34 -0.67 -3.55
C VAL A 129 27.22 -2.19 -3.41
N ARG A 130 27.97 -2.91 -4.23
CA ARG A 130 28.03 -4.38 -4.22
C ARG A 130 29.48 -4.86 -4.19
N TYR A 131 29.66 -6.01 -3.59
CA TYR A 131 30.94 -6.64 -3.38
C TYR A 131 31.00 -7.99 -4.05
N SER A 132 32.11 -8.26 -4.73
CA SER A 132 32.47 -9.61 -5.16
C SER A 132 33.74 -10.00 -4.44
N PHE A 133 33.75 -11.17 -3.77
CA PHE A 133 34.89 -11.57 -2.96
C PHE A 133 34.94 -13.08 -2.81
N ARG A 134 36.12 -13.57 -2.41
CA ARG A 134 36.33 -14.92 -1.90
C ARG A 134 36.51 -14.86 -0.39
N GLN A 135 36.12 -15.92 0.30
CA GLN A 135 36.31 -16.00 1.73
C GLN A 135 36.83 -17.38 2.17
N ARG A 136 37.50 -17.39 3.33
CA ARG A 136 37.84 -18.58 4.09
C ARG A 136 37.38 -18.39 5.54
N TYR A 137 36.68 -19.38 6.06
CA TYR A 137 36.06 -19.36 7.39
C TYR A 137 36.98 -20.03 8.41
N PHE A 138 36.98 -19.51 9.64
CA PHE A 138 37.69 -20.04 10.79
C PHE A 138 36.83 -19.84 12.04
N GLN A 139 36.91 -20.79 12.97
CA GLN A 139 36.23 -20.67 14.27
C GLN A 139 36.93 -19.69 15.21
N THR A 140 38.28 -19.57 15.11
CA THR A 140 39.08 -18.74 15.99
C THR A 140 39.86 -17.68 15.22
N PHE A 141 40.14 -16.57 15.94
CA PHE A 141 40.94 -15.48 15.42
C PHE A 141 42.37 -15.95 15.11
N GLU A 142 42.97 -16.72 16.00
CA GLU A 142 44.35 -17.19 15.92
C GLU A 142 44.54 -18.10 14.68
N ALA A 143 43.59 -18.97 14.40
CA ALA A 143 43.65 -19.85 13.21
C ALA A 143 43.58 -19.03 11.91
N ALA A 144 42.72 -18.03 11.88
CA ALA A 144 42.62 -17.13 10.74
C ALA A 144 43.88 -16.28 10.56
N GLU A 145 44.46 -15.74 11.64
CA GLU A 145 45.68 -14.96 11.58
C GLU A 145 46.88 -15.80 11.08
N GLN A 146 47.05 -17.02 11.60
CA GLN A 146 48.11 -17.92 11.14
C GLN A 146 47.97 -18.29 9.65
N ALA A 147 46.71 -18.53 9.18
CA ALA A 147 46.46 -18.81 7.80
C ALA A 147 46.79 -17.59 6.90
N LEU A 148 46.40 -16.38 7.35
CA LEU A 148 46.71 -15.16 6.62
C LEU A 148 48.24 -14.96 6.41
N GLU A 149 48.99 -15.20 7.48
CA GLU A 149 50.46 -15.13 7.43
C GLU A 149 51.02 -16.08 6.35
N GLN A 150 50.57 -17.32 6.32
CA GLN A 150 51.01 -18.30 5.34
C GLN A 150 50.58 -17.96 3.89
N ILE A 151 49.37 -17.41 3.75
CA ILE A 151 48.88 -16.91 2.45
C ILE A 151 49.78 -15.74 1.96
N LYS A 152 50.13 -14.83 2.85
CA LYS A 152 51.06 -13.70 2.54
C LYS A 152 52.45 -14.18 2.16
N GLN A 153 52.86 -15.36 2.65
CA GLN A 153 54.16 -16.01 2.28
C GLN A 153 54.08 -16.79 0.94
N GLY A 154 52.92 -16.76 0.27
CA GLY A 154 52.73 -17.33 -1.06
C GLY A 154 52.09 -18.73 -1.10
N ARG A 155 51.55 -19.24 0.03
CA ARG A 155 50.77 -20.46 0.01
C ARG A 155 49.37 -20.22 -0.60
N ASP A 156 48.83 -21.26 -1.24
CA ASP A 156 47.50 -21.17 -1.82
C ASP A 156 46.40 -21.07 -0.73
N ALA A 157 45.59 -20.03 -0.83
CA ALA A 157 44.48 -19.83 0.12
C ALA A 157 43.42 -20.94 0.08
N SER A 158 43.37 -21.75 -0.96
CA SER A 158 42.49 -22.91 -1.07
C SER A 158 42.85 -24.03 -0.08
N GLU A 159 44.06 -24.06 0.42
CA GLU A 159 44.54 -25.02 1.42
C GLU A 159 44.03 -24.70 2.84
N PHE A 160 43.49 -23.53 3.04
CA PHE A 160 43.06 -23.01 4.35
C PHE A 160 41.54 -22.85 4.43
N GLY A 161 41.07 -22.82 5.66
CA GLY A 161 39.66 -22.66 6.00
C GLY A 161 39.07 -23.93 6.59
N GLU A 162 38.03 -23.73 7.37
CA GLU A 162 37.28 -24.79 8.02
C GLU A 162 35.96 -25.05 7.29
N SER A 163 35.37 -26.23 7.52
CA SER A 163 34.08 -26.61 6.91
C SER A 163 32.98 -25.69 7.42
N THR A 164 32.21 -25.14 6.51
CA THR A 164 31.09 -24.24 6.79
C THR A 164 30.00 -24.42 5.75
N MET A 165 28.76 -23.97 6.06
CA MET A 165 27.66 -23.91 5.10
C MET A 165 27.76 -22.68 4.19
N LEU A 166 28.71 -21.77 4.43
CA LEU A 166 28.92 -20.59 3.62
C LEU A 166 29.64 -20.94 2.31
N ASN A 167 29.30 -20.22 1.24
CA ASN A 167 30.02 -20.32 -0.03
C ASN A 167 31.44 -19.75 0.13
N ALA A 168 32.39 -20.30 -0.63
CA ALA A 168 33.74 -19.77 -0.71
C ALA A 168 33.81 -18.48 -1.56
N ASP A 169 32.94 -18.36 -2.55
CA ASP A 169 32.92 -17.26 -3.54
C ASP A 169 31.55 -16.57 -3.51
N TYR A 170 31.58 -15.26 -3.50
CA TYR A 170 30.42 -14.39 -3.58
C TYR A 170 30.59 -13.38 -4.69
N ALA A 171 29.59 -13.26 -5.56
CA ALA A 171 29.56 -12.29 -6.65
C ALA A 171 28.39 -11.34 -6.51
N TYR A 172 28.64 -10.04 -6.69
CA TYR A 172 27.60 -9.00 -6.80
C TYR A 172 26.67 -8.89 -5.56
N ARG A 173 27.21 -9.04 -4.35
CA ARG A 173 26.43 -9.02 -3.10
C ARG A 173 26.23 -7.62 -2.56
N SER A 174 24.99 -7.27 -2.27
CA SER A 174 24.65 -6.02 -1.57
C SER A 174 24.97 -6.11 -0.08
N VAL A 175 24.99 -4.98 0.62
CA VAL A 175 25.12 -4.90 2.07
C VAL A 175 24.05 -5.76 2.77
N LEU A 176 22.82 -5.75 2.25
CA LEU A 176 21.71 -6.56 2.80
C LEU A 176 21.99 -8.05 2.66
N ASP A 177 22.47 -8.50 1.49
CA ASP A 177 22.84 -9.90 1.27
C ASP A 177 23.95 -10.34 2.23
N LEU A 178 24.94 -9.48 2.43
CA LEU A 178 26.07 -9.74 3.33
C LEU A 178 25.64 -9.82 4.78
N ASN A 179 24.81 -8.90 5.22
CA ASN A 179 24.27 -8.92 6.59
C ASN A 179 23.38 -10.15 6.84
N THR A 180 22.67 -10.62 5.84
CA THR A 180 21.87 -11.85 5.94
C THR A 180 22.73 -13.10 6.08
N ASN A 181 23.87 -13.17 5.36
CA ASN A 181 24.73 -14.36 5.35
C ASN A 181 25.74 -14.36 6.51
N PHE A 182 26.27 -13.21 6.90
CA PHE A 182 27.40 -13.09 7.83
C PHE A 182 27.04 -12.40 9.15
N GLY A 183 25.84 -11.80 9.23
CA GLY A 183 25.42 -10.99 10.37
C GLY A 183 25.57 -9.49 10.13
N ILE A 184 24.81 -8.72 10.90
CA ILE A 184 24.76 -7.24 10.79
C ILE A 184 26.15 -6.65 11.05
N GLY A 185 26.57 -5.71 10.19
CA GLY A 185 27.86 -5.03 10.30
C GLY A 185 29.02 -5.72 9.60
N PHE A 186 28.83 -6.93 9.06
CA PHE A 186 29.92 -7.58 8.30
C PHE A 186 30.34 -6.80 7.07
N ALA A 187 29.39 -6.20 6.36
CA ALA A 187 29.66 -5.40 5.18
C ALA A 187 30.55 -4.18 5.47
N ASP A 188 30.47 -3.62 6.68
CA ASP A 188 31.29 -2.47 7.09
C ASP A 188 32.78 -2.84 7.14
N ASN A 189 33.10 -4.10 7.46
CA ASN A 189 34.46 -4.61 7.48
C ASN A 189 35.07 -4.76 6.07
N LEU A 190 34.23 -4.75 5.01
CA LEU A 190 34.72 -4.79 3.62
C LEU A 190 35.09 -3.42 3.08
N VAL A 191 34.68 -2.36 3.77
CA VAL A 191 34.97 -0.98 3.38
C VAL A 191 36.47 -0.71 3.57
N GLY A 192 37.13 -0.31 2.49
CA GLY A 192 38.57 0.01 2.51
C GLY A 192 39.51 -1.18 2.27
N LEU A 193 38.99 -2.41 2.10
CA LEU A 193 39.82 -3.53 1.69
C LEU A 193 40.38 -3.33 0.28
N SER A 194 41.60 -3.82 0.09
CA SER A 194 42.30 -3.74 -1.21
C SER A 194 41.83 -4.86 -2.15
N VAL A 195 41.45 -4.53 -3.38
CA VAL A 195 41.10 -5.53 -4.38
C VAL A 195 42.29 -6.43 -4.70
N GLY A 196 42.07 -7.76 -4.68
CA GLY A 196 43.08 -8.76 -5.04
C GLY A 196 43.93 -9.27 -3.87
N LEU A 197 43.89 -8.63 -2.70
CA LEU A 197 44.66 -9.05 -1.54
C LEU A 197 43.78 -9.84 -0.53
N TRP A 198 44.38 -10.82 0.11
CA TRP A 198 43.74 -11.50 1.27
C TRP A 198 43.97 -10.64 2.50
N GLU A 199 42.84 -10.27 3.14
CA GLU A 199 42.80 -9.41 4.32
C GLU A 199 41.89 -10.02 5.40
N GLY A 200 42.06 -9.56 6.61
CA GLY A 200 41.35 -10.08 7.78
C GLY A 200 42.30 -10.31 8.94
N PRO A 201 41.92 -11.06 9.99
CA PRO A 201 40.59 -11.72 10.18
C PRO A 201 39.45 -10.73 10.39
N LEU A 202 38.36 -10.90 9.63
CA LEU A 202 37.12 -10.14 9.75
C LEU A 202 36.13 -10.92 10.61
N HIS A 203 35.54 -10.28 11.61
CA HIS A 203 34.56 -10.91 12.48
C HIS A 203 33.16 -10.92 11.83
N SER A 204 32.43 -12.02 12.01
CA SER A 204 31.04 -12.19 11.62
C SER A 204 30.22 -12.80 12.77
N GLY A 205 28.92 -12.95 12.58
CA GLY A 205 28.06 -13.69 13.51
C GLY A 205 28.38 -15.21 13.61
N LEU A 206 29.24 -15.73 12.73
CA LEU A 206 29.58 -17.16 12.65
C LEU A 206 31.00 -17.46 13.11
N GLY A 207 31.89 -16.46 13.15
CA GLY A 207 33.28 -16.60 13.49
C GLY A 207 34.16 -15.59 12.73
N PHE A 208 35.31 -16.04 12.24
CA PHE A 208 36.32 -15.21 11.60
C PHE A 208 36.50 -15.58 10.13
N HIS A 209 36.76 -14.58 9.31
CA HIS A 209 36.89 -14.75 7.87
C HIS A 209 38.16 -14.08 7.36
N LEU A 210 38.91 -14.75 6.49
CA LEU A 210 39.81 -14.10 5.57
C LEU A 210 39.05 -13.82 4.29
N VAL A 211 39.19 -12.61 3.79
CA VAL A 211 38.47 -12.15 2.59
C VAL A 211 39.45 -11.62 1.56
N GLN A 212 39.26 -12.02 0.30
CA GLN A 212 39.91 -11.41 -0.85
C GLN A 212 38.83 -10.69 -1.68
N LEU A 213 38.80 -9.38 -1.63
CA LEU A 213 37.89 -8.62 -2.47
C LEU A 213 38.34 -8.80 -3.95
N THR A 214 37.46 -9.37 -4.78
CA THR A 214 37.75 -9.58 -6.20
C THR A 214 37.25 -8.42 -7.06
N ALA A 215 36.14 -7.76 -6.67
CA ALA A 215 35.66 -6.54 -7.29
C ALA A 215 34.82 -5.73 -6.32
N LEU A 216 34.93 -4.42 -6.39
CA LEU A 216 34.02 -3.46 -5.75
C LEU A 216 33.19 -2.81 -6.87
N HIS A 217 31.88 -2.92 -6.76
CA HIS A 217 30.93 -2.27 -7.65
C HIS A 217 30.35 -1.06 -6.92
N PRO A 218 30.76 0.16 -7.28
CA PRO A 218 30.26 1.36 -6.60
C PRO A 218 28.76 1.51 -6.82
N ALA A 219 28.11 2.30 -5.95
CA ALA A 219 26.72 2.70 -6.16
C ALA A 219 26.60 3.42 -7.50
N GLU A 220 25.59 3.06 -8.28
CA GLU A 220 25.39 3.60 -9.63
C GLU A 220 23.93 3.95 -9.85
N ASN A 221 23.68 5.14 -10.37
CA ASN A 221 22.35 5.58 -10.74
C ASN A 221 21.84 4.79 -11.96
N SER A 222 20.71 4.14 -11.82
CA SER A 222 20.06 3.48 -12.95
C SER A 222 19.63 4.53 -13.97
N PRO A 223 20.05 4.44 -15.24
CA PRO A 223 19.64 5.42 -16.24
C PRO A 223 18.12 5.52 -16.38
N PHE A 224 17.58 6.73 -16.48
CA PHE A 224 16.14 6.97 -16.59
C PHE A 224 15.41 6.06 -17.60
N PRO A 225 15.94 5.81 -18.82
CA PRO A 225 15.27 4.91 -19.76
C PRO A 225 15.06 3.49 -19.22
N SER A 226 15.98 3.00 -18.38
CA SER A 226 15.92 1.65 -17.80
C SER A 226 14.88 1.53 -16.69
N VAL A 227 14.60 2.62 -15.98
CA VAL A 227 13.69 2.66 -14.84
C VAL A 227 12.41 3.46 -15.11
N ARG A 228 12.22 3.95 -16.35
CA ARG A 228 11.09 4.81 -16.71
C ARG A 228 9.74 4.25 -16.30
N THR A 229 9.52 2.96 -16.48
CA THR A 229 8.26 2.30 -16.09
C THR A 229 8.07 2.32 -14.57
N GLN A 230 9.12 2.05 -13.82
CA GLN A 230 9.10 2.12 -12.36
C GLN A 230 8.84 3.56 -11.89
N VAL A 231 9.56 4.52 -12.44
CA VAL A 231 9.37 5.95 -12.17
C VAL A 231 7.93 6.39 -12.42
N ALA A 232 7.32 5.90 -13.53
CA ALA A 232 5.92 6.22 -13.84
C ALA A 232 4.93 5.64 -12.80
N MET A 233 5.16 4.42 -12.33
CA MET A 233 4.34 3.82 -11.29
C MET A 233 4.49 4.56 -9.95
N ASP A 234 5.71 4.86 -9.54
CA ASP A 234 6.00 5.55 -8.28
C ASP A 234 5.42 6.98 -8.31
N TYR A 235 5.56 7.69 -9.42
CA TYR A 235 4.97 9.02 -9.63
C TYR A 235 3.45 8.97 -9.52
N GLN A 236 2.80 8.00 -10.18
CA GLN A 236 1.35 7.84 -10.10
C GLN A 236 0.88 7.53 -8.69
N GLN A 237 1.61 6.66 -7.98
CA GLN A 237 1.31 6.35 -6.58
C GLN A 237 1.37 7.60 -5.70
N VAL A 238 2.41 8.40 -5.81
CA VAL A 238 2.53 9.66 -5.04
C VAL A 238 1.41 10.64 -5.41
N ARG A 239 1.08 10.75 -6.69
CA ARG A 239 -0.04 11.60 -7.17
C ARG A 239 -1.38 11.16 -6.58
N GLN A 240 -1.65 9.86 -6.52
CA GLN A 240 -2.89 9.33 -5.93
C GLN A 240 -2.96 9.62 -4.42
N VAL A 241 -1.85 9.41 -3.71
CA VAL A 241 -1.78 9.71 -2.27
C VAL A 241 -2.03 11.21 -2.03
N ASN A 242 -1.37 12.09 -2.78
CA ASN A 242 -1.54 13.53 -2.62
C ASN A 242 -2.97 13.97 -2.97
N ALA A 243 -3.55 13.49 -4.08
CA ALA A 243 -4.92 13.80 -4.44
C ALA A 243 -5.94 13.39 -3.37
N ARG A 244 -5.70 12.26 -2.72
CA ARG A 244 -6.51 11.81 -1.59
C ARG A 244 -6.39 12.73 -0.38
N GLU A 245 -5.17 13.12 -0.02
CA GLU A 245 -4.94 14.05 1.11
C GLU A 245 -5.54 15.43 0.81
N ASP A 246 -5.35 15.96 -0.39
CA ASP A 246 -5.94 17.23 -0.83
C ASP A 246 -7.48 17.19 -0.74
N TYR A 247 -8.09 16.08 -1.16
CA TYR A 247 -9.54 15.89 -1.05
C TYR A 247 -10.00 15.83 0.41
N ILE A 248 -9.27 15.14 1.28
CA ILE A 248 -9.58 15.07 2.71
C ILE A 248 -9.47 16.46 3.34
N ASP A 249 -8.43 17.22 3.02
CA ASP A 249 -8.23 18.58 3.51
C ASP A 249 -9.35 19.52 3.04
N GLU A 250 -9.79 19.40 1.77
CA GLU A 250 -10.95 20.13 1.27
C GLU A 250 -12.22 19.78 2.07
N LEU A 251 -12.44 18.51 2.36
CA LEU A 251 -13.56 18.09 3.19
C LEU A 251 -13.47 18.65 4.61
N ILE A 252 -12.29 18.57 5.25
CA ILE A 252 -12.07 19.10 6.61
C ILE A 252 -12.42 20.59 6.67
N ASN A 253 -12.04 21.35 5.66
CA ASN A 253 -12.31 22.79 5.57
C ASN A 253 -13.82 23.14 5.47
N ARG A 254 -14.67 22.15 5.14
CA ARG A 254 -16.15 22.33 5.14
C ARG A 254 -16.77 22.18 6.52
N TYR A 255 -16.01 21.72 7.52
CA TYR A 255 -16.50 21.47 8.87
C TYR A 255 -15.90 22.46 9.89
N THR A 256 -16.71 22.86 10.88
CA THR A 256 -16.23 23.58 12.06
C THR A 256 -15.84 22.56 13.12
N ILE A 257 -14.55 22.42 13.37
CA ILE A 257 -14.02 21.46 14.34
C ILE A 257 -13.86 22.13 15.71
N ILE A 258 -14.66 21.72 16.68
CA ILE A 258 -14.57 22.19 18.06
C ILE A 258 -13.87 21.10 18.88
N ARG A 259 -12.79 21.46 19.57
CA ARG A 259 -12.06 20.58 20.48
C ARG A 259 -12.25 21.08 21.90
N GLU A 260 -12.86 20.25 22.74
CA GLU A 260 -12.89 20.52 24.17
C GLU A 260 -11.51 20.24 24.77
N SER A 261 -10.97 21.23 25.48
CA SER A 261 -9.73 21.05 26.26
C SER A 261 -10.08 20.32 27.57
N ARG A 262 -9.29 19.35 27.97
CA ARG A 262 -9.38 18.70 29.28
C ARG A 262 -8.90 19.63 30.38
#